data_118d5e34c21ce65d41320e4b6ec6881a
#
_entry.id   118d5e34c21ce65d41320e4b6ec6881a
#
_cell.length_a   1.000
_cell.length_b   1.000
_cell.length_c   1.000
_cell.angle_alpha   90.00
_cell.angle_beta   90.00
_cell.angle_gamma   90.00
#
_symmetry.space_group_name_H-M   'P 1'
#
loop_
_entity.id
_entity.type
_entity.pdbx_description
1 polymer ?
#
loop_
_entity_poly.entity_id
_entity_poly.type
_entity_poly.pdbx_seq_one_letter_code
_entity_poly.pdbx_strand_id
1 'polypeptide(L)'
;HGHDMVSCKEGSGSYCLYQGKLSVPENAIAAEYLIDEVFAGSNTPLIIAGMDPSEQLKKMVEGYTNITLIPNPDDNTMQQLTSEAGVHVMVTFQATGLKLKLLNTLYSGRHCLVNQNMVEGTLLSPLCHIEDDPTKLRDKAAKLLNTPFTSEDIHQRELGLQPYDNTIKRDQLIKLIWEN
;
A
#
# COMPACT_ATOMS: atom_id res chain seq x y z
N HIS A 1 -14.54 1.12 -3.60
CA HIS A 1 -13.91 0.96 -2.30
C HIS A 1 -14.96 1.03 -1.19
N GLY A 2 -14.67 0.49 -0.02
CA GLY A 2 -15.60 0.44 1.12
C GLY A 2 -15.34 1.51 2.18
N HIS A 3 -14.60 2.56 1.87
CA HIS A 3 -14.24 3.62 2.81
C HIS A 3 -15.01 4.90 2.52
N ASP A 4 -15.65 5.45 3.55
CA ASP A 4 -16.36 6.73 3.48
C ASP A 4 -15.53 7.88 4.08
N MET A 5 -14.50 7.56 4.86
CA MET A 5 -13.64 8.52 5.55
C MET A 5 -12.20 8.02 5.62
N VAL A 6 -11.25 8.96 5.64
CA VAL A 6 -9.85 8.68 5.95
C VAL A 6 -9.75 8.25 7.41
N SER A 7 -9.10 7.10 7.66
CA SER A 7 -8.97 6.49 8.99
C SER A 7 -7.51 6.20 9.37
N CYS A 8 -6.55 6.73 8.61
CA CYS A 8 -5.14 6.61 8.93
C CYS A 8 -4.79 7.31 10.24
N LYS A 9 -3.77 6.78 10.94
CA LYS A 9 -3.36 7.26 12.26
C LYS A 9 -2.04 8.02 12.16
N GLU A 10 -1.91 9.07 12.97
CA GLU A 10 -0.62 9.73 13.21
C GLU A 10 0.42 8.77 13.81
N GLY A 11 1.68 9.18 13.76
CA GLY A 11 2.80 8.48 14.39
C GLY A 11 3.56 7.59 13.43
N SER A 12 4.36 6.70 14.00
CA SER A 12 5.24 5.80 13.26
C SER A 12 4.78 4.35 13.39
N GLY A 13 5.21 3.51 12.47
CA GLY A 13 5.11 2.06 12.57
C GLY A 13 6.49 1.43 12.42
N SER A 14 6.64 0.19 12.88
CA SER A 14 7.93 -0.49 12.95
C SER A 14 8.29 -1.34 11.73
N TYR A 15 7.40 -1.44 10.74
CA TYR A 15 7.60 -2.29 9.57
C TYR A 15 6.99 -1.72 8.29
N CYS A 16 7.50 -2.19 7.17
CA CYS A 16 6.91 -2.04 5.85
C CYS A 16 5.90 -3.17 5.63
N LEU A 17 4.76 -2.88 4.99
CA LEU A 17 3.74 -3.85 4.65
C LEU A 17 3.54 -3.93 3.14
N TYR A 18 3.63 -5.13 2.58
CA TYR A 18 3.08 -5.49 1.28
C TYR A 18 1.88 -6.40 1.48
N GLN A 19 0.78 -6.14 0.77
CA GLN A 19 -0.44 -6.94 0.88
C GLN A 19 -1.05 -7.27 -0.48
N GLY A 20 -1.68 -8.45 -0.58
CA GLY A 20 -2.39 -8.84 -1.78
C GLY A 20 -2.85 -10.30 -1.80
N LYS A 21 -3.67 -10.67 -2.80
CA LYS A 21 -3.94 -12.06 -3.08
C LYS A 21 -2.72 -12.66 -3.77
N LEU A 22 -1.91 -13.44 -3.03
CA LEU A 22 -0.59 -13.92 -3.47
C LEU A 22 -0.65 -15.06 -4.50
N SER A 23 -1.84 -15.63 -4.75
CA SER A 23 -2.08 -16.55 -5.87
C SER A 23 -2.28 -15.82 -7.21
N VAL A 24 -2.46 -14.51 -7.22
CA VAL A 24 -2.51 -13.71 -8.44
C VAL A 24 -1.07 -13.47 -8.93
N PRO A 25 -0.72 -13.85 -10.16
CA PRO A 25 0.67 -13.80 -10.66
C PRO A 25 1.33 -12.42 -10.49
N GLU A 26 0.62 -11.35 -10.78
CA GLU A 26 1.11 -9.99 -10.62
C GLU A 26 1.52 -9.67 -9.17
N ASN A 27 0.70 -10.10 -8.20
CA ASN A 27 0.99 -9.89 -6.78
C ASN A 27 2.14 -10.78 -6.31
N ALA A 28 2.24 -12.00 -6.81
CA ALA A 28 3.35 -12.90 -6.51
C ALA A 28 4.68 -12.32 -7.02
N ILE A 29 4.73 -11.91 -8.29
CA ILE A 29 5.91 -11.27 -8.90
C ILE A 29 6.33 -10.02 -8.12
N ALA A 30 5.38 -9.20 -7.71
CA ALA A 30 5.67 -8.01 -6.90
C ALA A 30 6.22 -8.37 -5.52
N ALA A 31 5.70 -9.41 -4.87
CA ALA A 31 6.22 -9.90 -3.59
C ALA A 31 7.65 -10.45 -3.74
N GLU A 32 7.90 -11.29 -4.75
CA GLU A 32 9.22 -11.84 -5.07
C GLU A 32 10.24 -10.72 -5.34
N TYR A 33 9.88 -9.74 -6.15
CA TYR A 33 10.71 -8.56 -6.41
C TYR A 33 11.06 -7.79 -5.11
N LEU A 34 10.09 -7.57 -4.25
CA LEU A 34 10.34 -6.89 -2.98
C LEU A 34 11.28 -7.71 -2.09
N ILE A 35 11.16 -9.02 -2.06
CA ILE A 35 12.05 -9.90 -1.30
C ILE A 35 13.48 -9.80 -1.85
N ASP A 36 13.69 -10.12 -3.12
CA ASP A 36 15.01 -10.35 -3.68
C ASP A 36 15.76 -9.07 -4.04
N GLU A 37 15.04 -8.10 -4.65
CA GLU A 37 15.70 -6.92 -5.21
C GLU A 37 15.69 -5.73 -4.25
N VAL A 38 14.68 -5.64 -3.37
CA VAL A 38 14.51 -4.46 -2.51
C VAL A 38 14.98 -4.72 -1.09
N PHE A 39 14.43 -5.73 -0.40
CA PHE A 39 14.65 -5.92 1.03
C PHE A 39 15.73 -6.95 1.37
N ALA A 40 16.20 -7.75 0.39
CA ALA A 40 17.33 -8.67 0.60
C ALA A 40 18.57 -7.93 1.12
N GLY A 41 19.23 -8.52 2.12
CA GLY A 41 20.47 -7.97 2.68
C GLY A 41 20.30 -6.64 3.44
N SER A 42 19.07 -6.23 3.75
CA SER A 42 18.78 -5.05 4.57
C SER A 42 18.33 -5.45 5.98
N ASN A 43 18.31 -4.46 6.88
CA ASN A 43 17.71 -4.62 8.21
C ASN A 43 16.28 -4.03 8.28
N THR A 44 15.76 -3.55 7.17
CA THR A 44 14.42 -2.92 7.14
C THR A 44 13.34 -4.00 7.22
N PRO A 45 12.48 -3.99 8.25
CA PRO A 45 11.47 -5.03 8.41
C PRO A 45 10.39 -4.94 7.32
N LEU A 46 10.12 -6.07 6.65
CA LEU A 46 9.04 -6.22 5.68
C LEU A 46 8.09 -7.33 6.14
N ILE A 47 6.80 -7.02 6.19
CA ILE A 47 5.75 -8.01 6.31
C ILE A 47 5.06 -8.15 4.95
N ILE A 48 4.96 -9.39 4.46
CA ILE A 48 4.17 -9.74 3.29
C ILE A 48 2.94 -10.48 3.81
N ALA A 49 1.74 -9.95 3.58
CA ALA A 49 0.50 -10.53 4.06
C ALA A 49 -0.48 -10.77 2.91
N GLY A 50 -1.08 -11.96 2.86
CA GLY A 50 -2.07 -12.21 1.82
C GLY A 50 -2.52 -13.64 1.65
N MET A 51 -3.52 -13.80 0.77
CA MET A 51 -4.18 -15.06 0.53
C MET A 51 -3.39 -15.93 -0.44
N ASP A 52 -3.40 -17.23 -0.16
CA ASP A 52 -2.92 -18.30 -1.04
C ASP A 52 -1.47 -18.12 -1.54
N PRO A 53 -0.47 -17.88 -0.68
CA PRO A 53 0.93 -17.83 -1.10
C PRO A 53 1.40 -19.19 -1.62
N SER A 54 2.22 -19.18 -2.68
CA SER A 54 2.85 -20.38 -3.20
C SER A 54 3.87 -20.97 -2.22
N GLU A 55 4.13 -22.26 -2.33
CA GLU A 55 5.21 -22.91 -1.57
C GLU A 55 6.60 -22.33 -1.91
N GLN A 56 6.79 -21.85 -3.14
CA GLN A 56 8.00 -21.14 -3.53
C GLN A 56 8.17 -19.85 -2.73
N LEU A 57 7.14 -19.02 -2.65
CA LEU A 57 7.19 -17.76 -1.91
C LEU A 57 7.43 -18.00 -0.40
N LYS A 58 6.83 -19.04 0.17
CA LYS A 58 7.08 -19.44 1.58
C LYS A 58 8.54 -19.77 1.82
N LYS A 59 9.14 -20.58 0.94
CA LYS A 59 10.56 -20.96 1.02
C LYS A 59 11.51 -19.76 0.82
N MET A 60 11.17 -18.84 -0.07
CA MET A 60 11.98 -17.63 -0.27
C MET A 60 12.13 -16.84 1.02
N VAL A 61 11.04 -16.62 1.73
CA VAL A 61 11.02 -15.82 2.97
C VAL A 61 11.87 -16.46 4.08
N GLU A 62 11.96 -17.80 4.16
CA GLU A 62 12.76 -18.51 5.16
C GLU A 62 14.25 -18.12 5.14
N GLY A 63 14.75 -17.62 4.01
CA GLY A 63 16.15 -17.17 3.86
C GLY A 63 16.46 -15.80 4.49
N TYR A 64 15.46 -15.07 4.99
CA TYR A 64 15.62 -13.69 5.45
C TYR A 64 15.11 -13.47 6.87
N THR A 65 15.89 -12.79 7.69
CA THR A 65 15.52 -12.50 9.10
C THR A 65 14.66 -11.24 9.24
N ASN A 66 14.70 -10.36 8.24
CA ASN A 66 13.96 -9.09 8.21
C ASN A 66 12.65 -9.18 7.45
N ILE A 67 12.31 -10.33 6.85
CA ILE A 67 11.10 -10.52 6.06
C ILE A 67 10.21 -11.56 6.72
N THR A 68 8.94 -11.25 6.91
CA THR A 68 7.94 -12.14 7.50
C THR A 68 6.78 -12.32 6.54
N LEU A 69 6.39 -13.57 6.29
CA LEU A 69 5.17 -13.89 5.54
C LEU A 69 4.04 -14.24 6.52
N ILE A 70 2.91 -13.57 6.36
CA ILE A 70 1.65 -13.88 7.08
C ILE A 70 0.65 -14.43 6.05
N PRO A 71 0.53 -15.75 5.93
CA PRO A 71 -0.35 -16.39 4.98
C PRO A 71 -1.79 -16.36 5.47
N ASN A 72 -2.73 -16.08 4.59
CA ASN A 72 -4.17 -16.14 4.82
C ASN A 72 -4.64 -15.42 6.10
N PRO A 73 -4.22 -14.15 6.33
CA PRO A 73 -4.70 -13.40 7.49
C PRO A 73 -6.22 -13.23 7.41
N ASP A 74 -6.88 -13.29 8.54
CA ASP A 74 -8.28 -12.88 8.64
C ASP A 74 -8.42 -11.34 8.53
N ASP A 75 -9.66 -10.87 8.41
CA ASP A 75 -9.94 -9.45 8.22
C ASP A 75 -9.43 -8.59 9.39
N ASN A 76 -9.55 -9.07 10.62
CA ASN A 76 -9.09 -8.35 11.81
C ASN A 76 -7.56 -8.24 11.81
N THR A 77 -6.86 -9.32 11.54
CA THR A 77 -5.39 -9.36 11.41
C THR A 77 -4.94 -8.42 10.29
N MET A 78 -5.61 -8.46 9.14
CA MET A 78 -5.27 -7.61 8.01
C MET A 78 -5.49 -6.12 8.32
N GLN A 79 -6.58 -5.78 9.00
CA GLN A 79 -6.86 -4.41 9.43
C GLN A 79 -5.82 -3.92 10.46
N GLN A 80 -5.42 -4.76 11.41
CA GLN A 80 -4.37 -4.44 12.36
C GLN A 80 -3.04 -4.20 11.65
N LEU A 81 -2.60 -5.12 10.80
CA LEU A 81 -1.37 -4.97 10.02
C LEU A 81 -1.36 -3.67 9.21
N THR A 82 -2.49 -3.33 8.56
CA THR A 82 -2.63 -2.09 7.78
C THR A 82 -2.52 -0.85 8.67
N SER A 83 -3.18 -0.83 9.81
CA SER A 83 -3.21 0.34 10.70
C SER A 83 -1.90 0.56 11.48
N GLU A 84 -1.11 -0.48 11.71
CA GLU A 84 0.14 -0.43 12.48
C GLU A 84 1.39 -0.27 11.60
N ALA A 85 1.33 -0.62 10.32
CA ALA A 85 2.44 -0.42 9.40
C ALA A 85 2.88 1.04 9.33
N GLY A 86 4.18 1.30 9.31
CA GLY A 86 4.74 2.63 9.09
C GLY A 86 4.72 3.01 7.60
N VAL A 87 5.01 2.03 6.74
CA VAL A 87 5.11 2.22 5.28
C VAL A 87 4.39 1.08 4.56
N HIS A 88 3.48 1.43 3.68
CA HIS A 88 2.89 0.50 2.73
C HIS A 88 3.69 0.53 1.44
N VAL A 89 4.34 -0.58 1.09
CA VAL A 89 5.12 -0.69 -0.14
C VAL A 89 4.28 -1.41 -1.17
N MET A 90 3.97 -0.73 -2.28
CA MET A 90 3.14 -1.29 -3.34
C MET A 90 3.77 -1.04 -4.70
N VAL A 91 4.24 -2.10 -5.32
CA VAL A 91 4.79 -2.06 -6.67
C VAL A 91 3.89 -2.87 -7.62
N THR A 92 3.84 -2.46 -8.86
CA THR A 92 3.19 -3.20 -9.95
C THR A 92 4.03 -3.08 -11.22
N PHE A 93 4.02 -4.13 -12.01
CA PHE A 93 4.67 -4.14 -13.33
C PHE A 93 3.66 -3.96 -14.47
N GLN A 94 2.38 -3.75 -14.12
CA GLN A 94 1.31 -3.45 -15.06
C GLN A 94 0.80 -2.02 -14.80
N ALA A 95 0.91 -1.17 -15.81
CA ALA A 95 0.42 0.22 -15.74
C ALA A 95 -1.11 0.31 -15.81
N THR A 96 -1.79 -0.72 -16.32
CA THR A 96 -3.24 -0.73 -16.57
C THR A 96 -4.05 -1.26 -15.38
N GLY A 97 -5.32 -0.88 -15.32
CA GLY A 97 -6.30 -1.37 -14.34
C GLY A 97 -6.55 -0.44 -13.15
N LEU A 98 -7.63 -0.73 -12.44
CA LEU A 98 -8.04 0.04 -11.26
C LEU A 98 -7.08 -0.20 -10.08
N LYS A 99 -6.54 0.86 -9.54
CA LYS A 99 -5.59 0.81 -8.42
C LYS A 99 -6.32 0.76 -7.05
N LEU A 100 -7.32 -0.14 -6.92
CA LEU A 100 -8.14 -0.25 -5.70
C LEU A 100 -7.31 -0.55 -4.45
N LYS A 101 -6.25 -1.35 -4.57
CA LYS A 101 -5.33 -1.63 -3.46
C LYS A 101 -4.68 -0.35 -2.95
N LEU A 102 -4.17 0.49 -3.84
CA LEU A 102 -3.57 1.78 -3.49
C LEU A 102 -4.61 2.69 -2.84
N LEU A 103 -5.78 2.81 -3.46
CA LEU A 103 -6.85 3.65 -2.94
C LEU A 103 -7.26 3.23 -1.52
N ASN A 104 -7.53 1.95 -1.29
CA ASN A 104 -7.87 1.43 0.05
C ASN A 104 -6.77 1.70 1.08
N THR A 105 -5.51 1.56 0.69
CA THR A 105 -4.37 1.83 1.57
C THR A 105 -4.25 3.32 1.91
N LEU A 106 -4.53 4.19 0.96
CA LEU A 106 -4.54 5.63 1.20
C LEU A 106 -5.63 6.07 2.20
N TYR A 107 -6.73 5.35 2.31
CA TYR A 107 -7.76 5.62 3.32
C TYR A 107 -7.38 5.19 4.75
N SER A 108 -6.54 4.16 4.90
CA SER A 108 -6.34 3.52 6.22
C SER A 108 -4.88 3.42 6.69
N GLY A 109 -3.93 3.43 5.76
CA GLY A 109 -2.50 3.27 6.07
C GLY A 109 -1.75 4.60 6.20
N ARG A 110 -0.52 4.54 6.75
CA ARG A 110 0.40 5.69 6.84
C ARG A 110 1.08 5.99 5.51
N HIS A 111 2.40 6.06 5.47
CA HIS A 111 3.15 6.34 4.24
C HIS A 111 2.89 5.28 3.17
N CYS A 112 2.65 5.73 1.94
CA CYS A 112 2.54 4.86 0.77
C CYS A 112 3.76 5.07 -0.12
N LEU A 113 4.59 4.04 -0.27
CA LEU A 113 5.76 4.01 -1.13
C LEU A 113 5.47 3.10 -2.32
N VAL A 114 5.56 3.66 -3.52
CA VAL A 114 5.08 2.99 -4.74
C VAL A 114 6.07 3.19 -5.89
N ASN A 115 6.00 2.33 -6.90
CA ASN A 115 6.66 2.61 -8.17
C ASN A 115 5.76 3.47 -9.09
N GLN A 116 6.33 4.06 -10.15
CA GLN A 116 5.62 4.95 -11.07
C GLN A 116 4.38 4.28 -11.69
N ASN A 117 4.47 3.01 -12.08
CA ASN A 117 3.35 2.25 -12.64
C ASN A 117 2.14 2.16 -11.71
N MET A 118 2.35 2.21 -10.38
CA MET A 118 1.25 2.12 -9.41
C MET A 118 0.36 3.36 -9.43
N VAL A 119 0.88 4.52 -9.76
CA VAL A 119 0.14 5.80 -9.80
C VAL A 119 -0.20 6.26 -11.20
N GLU A 120 0.30 5.59 -12.23
CA GLU A 120 0.04 5.95 -13.62
C GLU A 120 -1.46 5.94 -13.95
N GLY A 121 -1.93 6.99 -14.61
CA GLY A 121 -3.36 7.17 -14.94
C GLY A 121 -4.26 7.52 -13.75
N THR A 122 -3.68 7.87 -12.58
CA THR A 122 -4.44 8.27 -11.39
C THR A 122 -4.12 9.72 -10.97
N LEU A 123 -4.94 10.28 -10.08
CA LEU A 123 -4.67 11.56 -9.41
C LEU A 123 -4.00 11.33 -8.03
N LEU A 124 -3.47 10.13 -7.76
CA LEU A 124 -2.99 9.73 -6.45
C LEU A 124 -1.49 9.98 -6.23
N SER A 125 -0.75 10.37 -7.29
CA SER A 125 0.69 10.63 -7.20
C SER A 125 1.09 11.59 -6.08
N PRO A 126 0.38 12.71 -5.82
CA PRO A 126 0.74 13.63 -4.74
C PRO A 126 0.61 13.04 -3.33
N LEU A 127 -0.13 11.94 -3.18
CA LEU A 127 -0.37 11.27 -1.91
C LEU A 127 0.61 10.12 -1.64
N CYS A 128 1.57 9.90 -2.54
CA CYS A 128 2.50 8.77 -2.52
C CYS A 128 3.94 9.24 -2.59
N HIS A 129 4.83 8.46 -2.02
CA HIS A 129 6.26 8.52 -2.29
C HIS A 129 6.55 7.61 -3.47
N ILE A 130 7.14 8.15 -4.55
CA ILE A 130 7.39 7.39 -5.78
C ILE A 130 8.88 7.09 -5.90
N GLU A 131 9.22 5.84 -6.23
CA GLU A 131 10.58 5.40 -6.50
C GLU A 131 10.56 4.10 -7.31
N ASP A 132 11.36 4.05 -8.37
CA ASP A 132 11.45 2.89 -9.27
C ASP A 132 12.74 2.09 -9.06
N ASP A 133 13.82 2.72 -8.62
CA ASP A 133 15.09 2.06 -8.35
C ASP A 133 15.01 1.23 -7.06
N PRO A 134 15.30 -0.08 -7.06
CA PRO A 134 15.12 -0.95 -5.90
C PRO A 134 15.96 -0.52 -4.69
N THR A 135 17.20 -0.06 -4.92
CA THR A 135 18.07 0.40 -3.83
C THR A 135 17.53 1.67 -3.19
N LYS A 136 17.11 2.64 -3.99
CA LYS A 136 16.52 3.89 -3.50
C LYS A 136 15.16 3.65 -2.86
N LEU A 137 14.37 2.70 -3.36
CA LEU A 137 13.09 2.30 -2.78
C LEU A 137 13.29 1.75 -1.38
N ARG A 138 14.28 0.88 -1.18
CA ARG A 138 14.70 0.37 0.14
C ARG A 138 15.11 1.49 1.08
N ASP A 139 16.01 2.37 0.63
CA ASP A 139 16.55 3.46 1.44
C ASP A 139 15.44 4.46 1.83
N LYS A 140 14.51 4.72 0.91
CA LYS A 140 13.32 5.54 1.15
C LYS A 140 12.37 4.86 2.15
N ALA A 141 12.16 3.54 2.05
CA ALA A 141 11.37 2.76 3.00
C ALA A 141 11.95 2.87 4.43
N ALA A 142 13.27 2.66 4.57
CA ALA A 142 13.96 2.80 5.86
C ALA A 142 13.86 4.22 6.44
N LYS A 143 13.98 5.24 5.60
CA LYS A 143 13.80 6.65 6.01
C LYS A 143 12.37 6.92 6.48
N LEU A 144 11.37 6.46 5.73
CA LEU A 144 9.95 6.68 6.05
C LEU A 144 9.51 5.98 7.33
N LEU A 145 10.07 4.81 7.66
CA LEU A 145 9.82 4.15 8.95
C LEU A 145 10.26 5.01 10.15
N ASN A 146 11.27 5.86 9.96
CA ASN A 146 11.76 6.80 10.98
C ASN A 146 11.13 8.20 10.87
N THR A 147 10.18 8.38 9.96
CA THR A 147 9.47 9.66 9.75
C THR A 147 8.04 9.51 10.24
N PRO A 148 7.61 10.23 11.28
CA PRO A 148 6.24 10.18 11.73
C PRO A 148 5.26 10.63 10.65
N PHE A 149 4.15 9.93 10.51
CA PHE A 149 3.00 10.37 9.72
C PHE A 149 2.22 11.40 10.55
N THR A 150 1.99 12.57 10.00
CA THR A 150 1.51 13.73 10.76
C THR A 150 0.04 14.03 10.49
N SER A 151 -0.56 14.90 11.31
CA SER A 151 -1.91 15.46 11.06
C SER A 151 -1.98 16.20 9.72
N GLU A 152 -0.89 16.85 9.29
CA GLU A 152 -0.82 17.49 7.98
C GLU A 152 -0.88 16.45 6.84
N ASP A 153 -0.19 15.31 6.98
CA ASP A 153 -0.28 14.21 6.01
C ASP A 153 -1.71 13.66 5.91
N ILE A 154 -2.42 13.55 7.04
CA ILE A 154 -3.82 13.14 7.08
C ILE A 154 -4.69 14.17 6.33
N HIS A 155 -4.51 15.45 6.62
CA HIS A 155 -5.27 16.52 5.97
C HIS A 155 -5.03 16.53 4.45
N GLN A 156 -3.80 16.38 4.00
CA GLN A 156 -3.48 16.26 2.57
C GLN A 156 -4.15 15.03 1.92
N ARG A 157 -4.27 13.91 2.66
CA ARG A 157 -5.01 12.74 2.21
C ARG A 157 -6.50 13.01 2.06
N GLU A 158 -7.13 13.65 3.04
CA GLU A 158 -8.54 14.03 2.98
C GLU A 158 -8.84 14.89 1.75
N LEU A 159 -8.00 15.89 1.49
CA LEU A 159 -8.14 16.75 0.31
C LEU A 159 -7.94 15.97 -1.00
N GLY A 160 -6.88 15.19 -1.09
CA GLY A 160 -6.52 14.47 -2.32
C GLY A 160 -7.45 13.30 -2.65
N LEU A 161 -8.17 12.76 -1.66
CA LEU A 161 -9.12 11.66 -1.86
C LEU A 161 -10.56 12.12 -2.13
N GLN A 162 -10.88 13.41 -2.01
CA GLN A 162 -12.21 13.94 -2.33
C GLN A 162 -12.75 13.50 -3.72
N PRO A 163 -11.95 13.47 -4.80
CA PRO A 163 -12.43 12.98 -6.10
C PRO A 163 -12.87 11.51 -6.12
N TYR A 164 -12.47 10.74 -5.11
CA TYR A 164 -12.78 9.31 -4.96
C TYR A 164 -13.87 9.05 -3.92
N ASP A 165 -14.41 10.09 -3.28
CA ASP A 165 -15.50 9.97 -2.30
C ASP A 165 -16.79 9.51 -2.98
N ASN A 166 -17.35 8.40 -2.51
CA ASN A 166 -18.57 7.82 -3.04
C ASN A 166 -19.79 8.72 -2.78
N THR A 167 -19.79 9.46 -1.67
CA THR A 167 -20.88 10.37 -1.31
C THR A 167 -20.94 11.55 -2.27
N ILE A 168 -19.80 12.17 -2.55
CA ILE A 168 -19.69 13.29 -3.50
C ILE A 168 -20.12 12.85 -4.90
N LYS A 169 -19.68 11.69 -5.36
CA LYS A 169 -20.06 11.13 -6.67
C LYS A 169 -21.54 10.81 -6.75
N ARG A 170 -22.12 10.26 -5.69
CA ARG A 170 -23.55 9.98 -5.61
C ARG A 170 -24.35 11.29 -5.70
N ASP A 171 -23.98 12.33 -4.96
CA ASP A 171 -24.66 13.60 -4.92
C ASP A 171 -24.56 14.36 -6.25
N GLN A 172 -23.41 14.26 -6.95
CA GLN A 172 -23.23 14.76 -8.30
C GLN A 172 -24.13 14.04 -9.32
N LEU A 173 -24.25 12.71 -9.21
CA LEU A 173 -25.16 11.91 -10.05
C LEU A 173 -26.62 12.25 -9.81
N ILE A 174 -27.03 12.43 -8.55
CA ILE A 174 -28.40 12.84 -8.19
C ILE A 174 -28.72 14.20 -8.80
N LYS A 175 -27.82 15.19 -8.68
CA LYS A 175 -28.01 16.50 -9.33
C LYS A 175 -28.15 16.40 -10.83
N LEU A 176 -27.33 15.61 -11.51
CA LEU A 176 -27.42 15.40 -12.96
C LEU A 176 -28.73 14.75 -13.41
N ILE A 177 -29.35 13.93 -12.57
CA ILE A 177 -30.59 13.22 -12.87
C ILE A 177 -31.82 14.08 -12.58
N TRP A 178 -31.77 14.94 -11.55
CA TRP A 178 -32.97 15.65 -11.05
C TRP A 178 -32.97 17.15 -11.36
N GLU A 179 -31.86 17.74 -11.81
CA GLU A 179 -31.77 19.16 -12.17
C GLU A 179 -31.73 19.40 -13.71
N ASN A 180 -31.96 18.36 -14.54
CA ASN A 180 -32.25 18.41 -15.97
C ASN A 180 -33.67 17.90 -16.21
#